data_ba70ddc15709b34652fd69604e56c489
#
_entry.id   ba70ddc15709b34652fd69604e56c489
#
_cell.length_a   1.000
_cell.length_b   1.000
_cell.length_c   1.000
_cell.angle_alpha   90.00
_cell.angle_beta   90.00
_cell.angle_gamma   90.00
#
_symmetry.space_group_name_H-M   'P 1'
#
loop_
_entity.id
_entity.type
_entity.pdbx_description
1 polymer ?
#
loop_
_entity_poly.entity_id
_entity_poly.type
_entity_poly.pdbx_seq_one_letter_code
_entity_poly.pdbx_strand_id
1 'polypeptide(L)'
;MKNKISYIYPFLILQIVQAQDYKLDDCIKIAIEGKKTVLSAALNVKSASFGLKASYSSLLPSIQGAAGAGRTFFPEQENINLNFEDITFDTIRTNQFDNYSAGISLNQKLYDGGRSLNQVKQARISFDIAQLNQRLIITQVIQKVIVSYYSLLQSQKLLDVSEKNLDMSMQ
;
A
#
# COMPACT_ATOMS: atom_id res chain seq x y z
N MET A 1 -9.18 3.22 -65.44
CA MET A 1 -8.66 3.19 -64.10
C MET A 1 -9.51 4.18 -63.28
N LYS A 2 -10.41 3.67 -62.39
CA LYS A 2 -11.41 4.47 -61.69
C LYS A 2 -10.92 4.78 -60.28
N ASN A 3 -10.69 6.06 -60.00
CA ASN A 3 -10.38 6.58 -58.66
C ASN A 3 -11.64 6.49 -57.78
N LYS A 4 -11.58 5.67 -56.74
CA LYS A 4 -12.55 5.68 -55.64
C LYS A 4 -12.06 6.65 -54.58
N ILE A 5 -12.61 7.86 -54.58
CA ILE A 5 -12.46 8.82 -53.48
C ILE A 5 -13.37 8.33 -52.35
N SER A 6 -12.76 7.81 -51.29
CA SER A 6 -13.44 7.40 -50.08
C SER A 6 -13.75 8.66 -49.27
N TYR A 7 -15.01 9.04 -49.20
CA TYR A 7 -15.48 10.10 -48.31
C TYR A 7 -15.47 9.60 -46.89
N ILE A 8 -14.45 9.99 -46.12
CA ILE A 8 -14.42 9.85 -44.67
C ILE A 8 -15.34 10.96 -44.12
N TYR A 9 -16.55 10.61 -43.76
CA TYR A 9 -17.42 11.47 -42.97
C TYR A 9 -16.82 11.63 -41.59
N PRO A 10 -16.47 12.83 -41.13
CA PRO A 10 -16.19 13.06 -39.71
C PRO A 10 -17.54 12.96 -38.99
N PHE A 11 -17.74 11.85 -38.32
CA PHE A 11 -18.84 11.67 -37.37
C PHE A 11 -18.56 12.60 -36.18
N LEU A 12 -19.00 13.84 -36.34
CA LEU A 12 -18.99 14.86 -35.31
C LEU A 12 -20.00 14.40 -34.25
N ILE A 13 -19.54 13.63 -33.27
CA ILE A 13 -20.31 13.29 -32.08
C ILE A 13 -20.47 14.59 -31.29
N LEU A 14 -21.55 15.29 -31.58
CA LEU A 14 -22.03 16.40 -30.78
C LEU A 14 -22.47 15.79 -29.45
N GLN A 15 -21.56 15.69 -28.49
CA GLN A 15 -21.88 15.38 -27.14
C GLN A 15 -22.72 16.55 -26.60
N ILE A 16 -24.02 16.35 -26.62
CA ILE A 16 -24.94 17.23 -25.90
C ILE A 16 -24.58 17.06 -24.43
N VAL A 17 -23.72 17.96 -23.94
CA VAL A 17 -23.49 18.12 -22.51
C VAL A 17 -24.83 18.60 -21.95
N GLN A 18 -25.63 17.67 -21.46
CA GLN A 18 -26.80 18.03 -20.66
C GLN A 18 -26.26 18.74 -19.42
N ALA A 19 -26.48 20.04 -19.35
CA ALA A 19 -26.25 20.81 -18.15
C ALA A 19 -27.25 20.29 -17.11
N GLN A 20 -26.84 19.30 -16.31
CA GLN A 20 -27.59 18.89 -15.15
C GLN A 20 -27.37 19.94 -14.09
N ASP A 21 -28.46 20.56 -13.63
CA ASP A 21 -28.43 21.42 -12.45
C ASP A 21 -28.14 20.57 -11.21
N TYR A 22 -26.86 20.42 -10.90
CA TYR A 22 -26.42 19.73 -9.69
C TYR A 22 -26.68 20.60 -8.47
N LYS A 23 -27.42 20.05 -7.52
CA LYS A 23 -27.55 20.66 -6.19
C LYS A 23 -26.25 20.51 -5.42
N LEU A 24 -26.02 21.37 -4.44
CA LEU A 24 -24.81 21.34 -3.60
C LEU A 24 -24.56 19.94 -3.00
N ASP A 25 -25.63 19.29 -2.52
CA ASP A 25 -25.54 17.96 -1.92
C ASP A 25 -25.06 16.88 -2.91
N ASP A 26 -25.49 16.96 -4.18
CA ASP A 26 -25.07 16.06 -5.23
C ASP A 26 -23.58 16.25 -5.55
N CYS A 27 -23.12 17.52 -5.61
CA CYS A 27 -21.71 17.84 -5.81
C CYS A 27 -20.83 17.30 -4.66
N ILE A 28 -21.29 17.43 -3.42
CA ILE A 28 -20.59 16.90 -2.25
C ILE A 28 -20.48 15.38 -2.33
N LYS A 29 -21.59 14.70 -2.66
CA LYS A 29 -21.62 13.24 -2.75
C LYS A 29 -20.67 12.71 -3.82
N ILE A 30 -20.74 13.27 -5.03
CA ILE A 30 -19.85 12.93 -6.15
C ILE A 30 -18.38 13.18 -5.76
N ALA A 31 -18.09 14.30 -5.07
CA ALA A 31 -16.73 14.61 -4.66
C ALA A 31 -16.18 13.64 -3.60
N ILE A 32 -17.00 13.21 -2.64
CA ILE A 32 -16.58 12.23 -1.62
C ILE A 32 -16.32 10.87 -2.27
N GLU A 33 -17.18 10.44 -3.20
CA GLU A 33 -17.05 9.13 -3.85
C GLU A 33 -15.90 9.10 -4.88
N GLY A 34 -15.70 10.18 -5.62
CA GLY A 34 -14.74 10.25 -6.73
C GLY A 34 -13.33 10.68 -6.35
N LYS A 35 -13.13 11.32 -5.19
CA LYS A 35 -11.84 11.93 -4.86
C LYS A 35 -10.81 10.93 -4.35
N LYS A 36 -9.71 10.78 -5.07
CA LYS A 36 -8.60 9.86 -4.73
C LYS A 36 -8.03 10.11 -3.33
N THR A 37 -8.07 11.36 -2.84
CA THR A 37 -7.60 11.69 -1.48
C THR A 37 -8.46 11.07 -0.38
N VAL A 38 -9.78 10.99 -0.58
CA VAL A 38 -10.70 10.32 0.35
C VAL A 38 -10.47 8.81 0.33
N LEU A 39 -10.30 8.22 -0.87
CA LEU A 39 -9.97 6.82 -1.01
C LEU A 39 -8.62 6.48 -0.34
N SER A 40 -7.60 7.31 -0.56
CA SER A 40 -6.29 7.15 0.10
C SER A 40 -6.40 7.18 1.62
N ALA A 41 -7.20 8.11 2.17
CA ALA A 41 -7.43 8.21 3.61
C ALA A 41 -8.14 6.95 4.15
N ALA A 42 -9.12 6.40 3.42
CA ALA A 42 -9.78 5.15 3.80
C ALA A 42 -8.83 3.95 3.77
N LEU A 43 -7.94 3.88 2.79
CA LEU A 43 -6.90 2.85 2.71
C LEU A 43 -5.88 2.98 3.84
N ASN A 44 -5.53 4.20 4.27
CA ASN A 44 -4.67 4.43 5.43
C ASN A 44 -5.30 3.92 6.72
N VAL A 45 -6.60 4.13 6.93
CA VAL A 45 -7.33 3.55 8.07
C VAL A 45 -7.27 2.03 8.03
N LYS A 46 -7.49 1.44 6.85
CA LYS A 46 -7.40 -0.01 6.66
C LYS A 46 -5.98 -0.53 6.96
N SER A 47 -4.96 0.15 6.49
CA SER A 47 -3.55 -0.17 6.79
C SER A 47 -3.26 -0.12 8.29
N ALA A 48 -3.69 0.96 8.98
CA ALA A 48 -3.52 1.10 10.42
C ALA A 48 -4.27 0.00 11.20
N SER A 49 -5.45 -0.44 10.72
CA SER A 49 -6.21 -1.55 11.32
C SER A 49 -5.43 -2.88 11.22
N PHE A 50 -4.76 -3.14 10.10
CA PHE A 50 -3.88 -4.29 9.96
C PHE A 50 -2.63 -4.17 10.82
N GLY A 51 -2.06 -2.95 10.96
CA GLY A 51 -0.98 -2.68 11.89
C GLY A 51 -1.35 -2.99 13.34
N LEU A 52 -2.57 -2.61 13.75
CA LEU A 52 -3.10 -2.98 15.06
C LEU A 52 -3.23 -4.50 15.21
N LYS A 53 -3.78 -5.19 14.22
CA LYS A 53 -3.86 -6.66 14.25
C LYS A 53 -2.48 -7.30 14.32
N ALA A 54 -1.52 -6.80 13.55
CA ALA A 54 -0.15 -7.29 13.56
C ALA A 54 0.54 -7.07 14.91
N SER A 55 0.23 -5.98 15.62
CA SER A 55 0.83 -5.72 16.94
C SER A 55 0.51 -6.78 17.99
N TYR A 56 -0.63 -7.46 17.86
CA TYR A 56 -0.98 -8.59 18.75
C TYR A 56 -0.05 -9.80 18.57
N SER A 57 0.64 -9.92 17.43
CA SER A 57 1.59 -11.01 17.21
C SER A 57 2.74 -11.01 18.22
N SER A 58 3.08 -9.84 18.79
CA SER A 58 4.10 -9.73 19.84
C SER A 58 3.72 -10.42 21.16
N LEU A 59 2.43 -10.71 21.34
CA LEU A 59 1.87 -11.42 22.51
C LEU A 59 1.71 -12.93 22.26
N LEU A 60 1.86 -13.37 20.99
CA LEU A 60 1.69 -14.77 20.60
C LEU A 60 3.04 -15.49 20.54
N PRO A 61 3.05 -16.83 20.69
CA PRO A 61 4.26 -17.61 20.45
C PRO A 61 4.70 -17.54 19.00
N SER A 62 6.01 -17.43 18.77
CA SER A 62 6.61 -17.58 17.45
C SER A 62 7.00 -19.03 17.20
N ILE A 63 6.60 -19.55 16.04
CA ILE A 63 6.95 -20.90 15.59
C ILE A 63 7.90 -20.73 14.40
N GLN A 64 9.06 -21.40 14.48
CA GLN A 64 10.05 -21.36 13.42
C GLN A 64 10.39 -22.81 13.01
N GLY A 65 10.32 -23.09 11.72
CA GLY A 65 10.81 -24.34 11.12
C GLY A 65 12.12 -24.08 10.40
N ALA A 66 13.12 -24.92 10.62
CA ALA A 66 14.38 -24.88 9.91
C ALA A 66 14.70 -26.28 9.36
N ALA A 67 15.18 -26.32 8.13
CA ALA A 67 15.72 -27.54 7.53
C ALA A 67 17.06 -27.19 6.85
N GLY A 68 18.04 -28.04 7.07
CA GLY A 68 19.38 -27.86 6.50
C GLY A 68 19.90 -29.18 5.93
N ALA A 69 20.63 -29.09 4.82
CA ALA A 69 21.40 -30.17 4.26
C ALA A 69 22.84 -29.67 4.03
N GLY A 70 23.79 -30.40 4.51
CA GLY A 70 25.22 -30.07 4.34
C GLY A 70 26.02 -31.31 3.98
N ARG A 71 27.06 -31.12 3.18
CA ARG A 71 28.05 -32.14 2.90
C ARG A 71 29.40 -31.63 3.34
N THR A 72 30.07 -32.38 4.24
CA THR A 72 31.41 -32.07 4.72
C THR A 72 32.39 -32.98 4.03
N PHE A 73 33.42 -32.39 3.46
CA PHE A 73 34.54 -33.13 2.85
C PHE A 73 35.73 -33.00 3.81
N PHE A 74 36.29 -34.15 4.19
CA PHE A 74 37.56 -34.16 4.90
C PHE A 74 38.67 -34.36 3.88
N PRO A 75 39.68 -33.48 3.85
CA PRO A 75 40.86 -33.70 2.97
C PRO A 75 41.59 -34.98 3.37
N GLU A 76 42.21 -35.63 2.40
CA GLU A 76 43.12 -36.76 2.64
C GLU A 76 44.24 -36.27 3.57
N GLN A 77 44.37 -36.93 4.73
CA GLN A 77 45.53 -36.79 5.60
C GLN A 77 46.43 -37.99 5.40
N GLU A 78 47.63 -37.72 4.94
CA GLU A 78 48.68 -38.74 4.93
C GLU A 78 49.24 -38.86 6.36
N ASN A 79 48.91 -39.98 7.03
CA ASN A 79 49.59 -40.35 8.26
C ASN A 79 50.90 -41.06 7.93
N ILE A 80 52.00 -40.37 8.14
CA ILE A 80 53.35 -40.97 8.03
C ILE A 80 53.63 -41.71 9.35
N ASN A 81 53.49 -43.03 9.34
CA ASN A 81 53.92 -43.85 10.48
C ASN A 81 55.43 -44.15 10.35
N LEU A 82 56.21 -43.43 11.15
CA LEU A 82 57.66 -43.66 11.22
C LEU A 82 57.96 -44.79 12.18
N ASN A 83 57.87 -46.03 11.70
CA ASN A 83 58.47 -47.16 12.40
C ASN A 83 59.91 -47.35 11.85
N PHE A 84 60.85 -47.56 12.72
CA PHE A 84 62.29 -47.66 12.36
C PHE A 84 62.64 -48.84 11.45
N GLU A 85 61.71 -49.79 11.24
CA GLU A 85 61.92 -50.97 10.39
C GLU A 85 61.15 -50.93 9.07
N ASP A 86 60.07 -50.15 8.96
CA ASP A 86 59.26 -50.08 7.72
C ASP A 86 58.50 -48.77 7.63
N ILE A 87 58.60 -48.02 6.51
CA ILE A 87 57.83 -46.80 6.25
C ILE A 87 56.57 -47.19 5.48
N THR A 88 55.45 -47.31 6.17
CA THR A 88 54.18 -47.55 5.54
C THR A 88 53.36 -46.24 5.44
N PHE A 89 52.95 -45.92 4.22
CA PHE A 89 52.01 -44.83 3.95
C PHE A 89 50.60 -45.39 4.01
N ASP A 90 49.88 -45.02 5.04
CA ASP A 90 48.44 -45.34 5.13
C ASP A 90 47.62 -44.15 4.64
N THR A 91 46.99 -44.31 3.49
CA THR A 91 46.15 -43.29 2.89
C THR A 91 44.78 -43.37 3.48
N ILE A 92 44.41 -42.43 4.36
CA ILE A 92 43.06 -42.31 4.84
C ILE A 92 42.21 -41.75 3.70
N ARG A 93 41.28 -42.54 3.21
CA ARG A 93 40.35 -42.15 2.13
C ARG A 93 39.53 -41.00 2.54
N THR A 94 39.29 -40.06 1.63
CA THR A 94 38.37 -38.92 1.80
C THR A 94 37.02 -39.42 2.26
N ASN A 95 36.65 -39.15 3.50
CA ASN A 95 35.32 -39.43 4.00
C ASN A 95 34.40 -38.26 3.70
N GLN A 96 33.38 -38.50 2.91
CA GLN A 96 32.28 -37.59 2.71
C GLN A 96 31.21 -37.87 3.77
N PHE A 97 30.78 -36.86 4.46
CA PHE A 97 29.72 -36.98 5.45
C PHE A 97 28.56 -36.06 5.06
N ASP A 98 27.40 -36.65 4.79
CA ASP A 98 26.17 -35.95 4.53
C ASP A 98 25.44 -35.70 5.86
N ASN A 99 25.17 -34.45 6.17
CA ASN A 99 24.42 -34.06 7.36
C ASN A 99 23.08 -33.45 6.95
N TYR A 100 22.01 -34.00 7.48
CA TYR A 100 20.65 -33.49 7.30
C TYR A 100 20.10 -33.11 8.68
N SER A 101 19.55 -31.92 8.77
CA SER A 101 18.92 -31.45 9.99
C SER A 101 17.53 -30.87 9.69
N ALA A 102 16.58 -31.19 10.53
CA ALA A 102 15.25 -30.58 10.51
C ALA A 102 14.83 -30.33 11.96
N GLY A 103 14.27 -29.15 12.19
CA GLY A 103 13.84 -28.75 13.52
C GLY A 103 12.68 -27.79 13.50
N ILE A 104 11.85 -27.85 14.52
CA ILE A 104 10.79 -26.90 14.80
C ILE A 104 11.06 -26.32 16.18
N SER A 105 11.10 -24.98 16.29
CA SER A 105 11.25 -24.30 17.57
C SER A 105 10.03 -23.42 17.84
N LEU A 106 9.56 -23.42 19.07
CA LEU A 106 8.51 -22.55 19.59
C LEU A 106 9.09 -21.64 20.65
N ASN A 107 8.94 -20.34 20.46
CA ASN A 107 9.45 -19.35 21.42
C ASN A 107 8.30 -18.46 21.89
N GLN A 108 8.04 -18.45 23.22
CA GLN A 108 7.03 -17.62 23.86
C GLN A 108 7.69 -16.70 24.88
N LYS A 109 7.52 -15.40 24.69
CA LYS A 109 7.90 -14.42 25.72
C LYS A 109 6.86 -14.43 26.83
N LEU A 110 7.27 -14.73 28.03
CA LEU A 110 6.40 -14.72 29.21
C LEU A 110 6.27 -13.31 29.82
N TYR A 111 7.37 -12.55 29.81
CA TYR A 111 7.42 -11.19 30.33
C TYR A 111 8.50 -10.38 29.61
N ASP A 112 8.18 -9.14 29.24
CA ASP A 112 9.10 -8.23 28.54
C ASP A 112 9.09 -6.80 29.10
N GLY A 113 8.73 -6.66 30.41
CA GLY A 113 8.62 -5.36 31.05
C GLY A 113 7.46 -4.50 30.52
N GLY A 114 6.45 -5.12 29.93
CA GLY A 114 5.27 -4.42 29.38
C GLY A 114 5.47 -3.82 27.98
N ARG A 115 6.61 -4.10 27.33
CA ARG A 115 6.92 -3.58 25.98
C ARG A 115 5.86 -4.00 24.96
N SER A 116 5.52 -5.28 24.90
CA SER A 116 4.51 -5.81 23.97
C SER A 116 3.14 -5.19 24.18
N LEU A 117 2.73 -5.01 25.45
CA LEU A 117 1.46 -4.35 25.78
C LEU A 117 1.43 -2.89 25.35
N ASN A 118 2.54 -2.16 25.55
CA ASN A 118 2.64 -0.77 25.12
C ASN A 118 2.69 -0.65 23.60
N GLN A 119 3.29 -1.61 22.89
CA GLN A 119 3.27 -1.67 21.43
C GLN A 119 1.84 -1.83 20.89
N VAL A 120 1.01 -2.67 21.51
CA VAL A 120 -0.41 -2.79 21.12
C VAL A 120 -1.17 -1.50 21.40
N LYS A 121 -0.95 -0.86 22.57
CA LYS A 121 -1.56 0.45 22.87
C LYS A 121 -1.16 1.52 21.86
N GLN A 122 0.11 1.59 21.50
CA GLN A 122 0.62 2.53 20.48
C GLN A 122 -0.03 2.29 19.11
N ALA A 123 -0.14 1.02 18.69
CA ALA A 123 -0.80 0.67 17.42
C ALA A 123 -2.28 1.04 17.44
N ARG A 124 -2.96 0.93 18.59
CA ARG A 124 -4.35 1.36 18.76
C ARG A 124 -4.50 2.87 18.59
N ILE A 125 -3.64 3.65 19.25
CA ILE A 125 -3.61 5.11 19.10
C ILE A 125 -3.34 5.50 17.65
N SER A 126 -2.43 4.83 16.97
CA SER A 126 -2.14 5.07 15.55
C SER A 126 -3.35 4.78 14.66
N PHE A 127 -4.14 3.77 14.97
CA PHE A 127 -5.39 3.48 14.28
C PHE A 127 -6.44 4.58 14.51
N ASP A 128 -6.60 5.06 15.75
CA ASP A 128 -7.52 6.14 16.09
C ASP A 128 -7.13 7.45 15.38
N ILE A 129 -5.83 7.76 15.32
CA ILE A 129 -5.30 8.91 14.57
C ILE A 129 -5.64 8.78 13.07
N ALA A 130 -5.48 7.60 12.48
CA ALA A 130 -5.82 7.39 11.07
C ALA A 130 -7.32 7.63 10.80
N GLN A 131 -8.21 7.22 11.70
CA GLN A 131 -9.66 7.49 11.60
C GLN A 131 -9.97 8.99 11.68
N LEU A 132 -9.33 9.71 12.62
CA LEU A 132 -9.52 11.15 12.76
C LEU A 132 -9.02 11.90 11.51
N ASN A 133 -7.88 11.50 10.96
CA ASN A 133 -7.33 12.05 9.72
C ASN A 133 -8.27 11.80 8.52
N GLN A 134 -8.91 10.64 8.43
CA GLN A 134 -9.91 10.39 7.39
C GLN A 134 -11.09 11.37 7.50
N ARG A 135 -11.62 11.58 8.71
CA ARG A 135 -12.71 12.54 8.94
C ARG A 135 -12.28 13.96 8.56
N LEU A 136 -11.06 14.36 8.94
CA LEU A 136 -10.51 15.67 8.59
C LEU A 136 -10.46 15.86 7.06
N ILE A 137 -9.96 14.88 6.32
CA ILE A 137 -9.87 14.93 4.85
C ILE A 137 -11.27 15.04 4.23
N ILE A 138 -12.25 14.29 4.71
CA ILE A 138 -13.64 14.37 4.24
C ILE A 138 -14.18 15.79 4.47
N THR A 139 -13.99 16.35 5.66
CA THR A 139 -14.43 17.72 5.99
C THR A 139 -13.78 18.77 5.08
N GLN A 140 -12.47 18.64 4.82
CA GLN A 140 -11.74 19.53 3.91
C GLN A 140 -12.28 19.44 2.46
N VAL A 141 -12.63 18.24 2.02
CA VAL A 141 -13.22 18.03 0.68
C VAL A 141 -14.59 18.72 0.62
N ILE A 142 -15.45 18.54 1.63
CA ILE A 142 -16.75 19.19 1.70
C ILE A 142 -16.60 20.71 1.67
N GLN A 143 -15.73 21.28 2.51
CA GLN A 143 -15.47 22.72 2.51
C GLN A 143 -15.02 23.24 1.15
N LYS A 144 -14.11 22.52 0.49
CA LYS A 144 -13.63 22.90 -0.83
C LYS A 144 -14.73 22.87 -1.90
N VAL A 145 -15.62 21.89 -1.84
CA VAL A 145 -16.78 21.82 -2.74
C VAL A 145 -17.73 22.98 -2.49
N ILE A 146 -18.05 23.29 -1.24
CA ILE A 146 -18.92 24.41 -0.86
C ILE A 146 -18.36 25.72 -1.39
N VAL A 147 -17.08 26.00 -1.14
CA VAL A 147 -16.43 27.23 -1.62
C VAL A 147 -16.46 27.32 -3.14
N SER A 148 -16.13 26.21 -3.84
CA SER A 148 -16.13 26.21 -5.30
C SER A 148 -17.54 26.36 -5.89
N TYR A 149 -18.56 25.78 -5.27
CA TYR A 149 -19.96 25.90 -5.68
C TYR A 149 -20.46 27.33 -5.58
N TYR A 150 -20.25 27.99 -4.45
CA TYR A 150 -20.65 29.39 -4.28
C TYR A 150 -19.83 30.34 -5.14
N SER A 151 -18.55 30.08 -5.37
CA SER A 151 -17.73 30.86 -6.30
C SER A 151 -18.28 30.76 -7.73
N LEU A 152 -18.73 29.59 -8.18
CA LEU A 152 -19.37 29.41 -9.48
C LEU A 152 -20.68 30.21 -9.57
N LEU A 153 -21.55 30.11 -8.56
CA LEU A 153 -22.80 30.87 -8.50
C LEU A 153 -22.56 32.39 -8.55
N GLN A 154 -21.56 32.88 -7.83
CA GLN A 154 -21.16 34.27 -7.84
C GLN A 154 -20.73 34.73 -9.23
N SER A 155 -19.91 33.91 -9.93
CA SER A 155 -19.45 34.20 -11.29
C SER A 155 -20.62 34.22 -12.30
N GLN A 156 -21.59 33.30 -12.16
CA GLN A 156 -22.79 33.30 -12.99
C GLN A 156 -23.64 34.54 -12.77
N LYS A 157 -23.83 34.97 -11.51
CA LYS A 157 -24.57 36.18 -11.21
C LYS A 157 -23.89 37.44 -11.70
N LEU A 158 -22.55 37.49 -11.63
CA LEU A 158 -21.78 38.60 -12.15
C LEU A 158 -21.91 38.71 -13.67
N LEU A 159 -21.93 37.58 -14.38
CA LEU A 159 -22.17 37.53 -15.83
C LEU A 159 -23.56 38.08 -16.17
N ASP A 160 -24.63 37.58 -15.49
CA ASP A 160 -26.02 38.06 -15.70
C ASP A 160 -26.16 39.56 -15.49
N VAL A 161 -25.51 40.11 -14.46
CA VAL A 161 -25.50 41.57 -14.22
C VAL A 161 -24.75 42.32 -15.32
N SER A 162 -23.61 41.78 -15.77
CA SER A 162 -22.81 42.39 -16.83
C SER A 162 -23.54 42.44 -18.18
N GLU A 163 -24.24 41.36 -18.53
CA GLU A 163 -25.07 41.28 -19.74
C GLU A 163 -26.21 42.34 -19.70
N LYS A 164 -26.92 42.42 -18.56
CA LYS A 164 -27.99 43.43 -18.38
C LYS A 164 -27.46 44.86 -18.45
N ASN A 165 -26.29 45.13 -17.89
CA ASN A 165 -25.67 46.46 -17.99
C ASN A 165 -25.29 46.79 -19.44
N LEU A 166 -24.82 45.82 -20.21
CA LEU A 166 -24.51 45.99 -21.62
C LEU A 166 -25.78 46.33 -22.44
N ASP A 167 -26.86 45.57 -22.23
CA ASP A 167 -28.14 45.82 -22.87
C ASP A 167 -28.70 47.21 -22.57
N MET A 168 -28.61 47.64 -21.32
CA MET A 168 -29.03 49.03 -20.92
C MET A 168 -28.15 50.13 -21.52
N SER A 169 -26.88 49.83 -21.82
CA SER A 169 -25.98 50.83 -22.42
C SER A 169 -26.10 50.94 -23.94
N MET A 170 -26.75 49.98 -24.58
CA MET A 170 -26.99 49.94 -26.04
C MET A 170 -28.38 50.50 -26.43
N GLN A 171 -29.26 50.77 -25.49
CA GLN A 171 -30.52 51.49 -25.65
C GLN A 171 -30.34 52.99 -25.50
#